data_e06053c1718abdaafc5d6ae28ba4593f
#
_entry.id   e06053c1718abdaafc5d6ae28ba4593f
#
_cell.length_a   1.000
_cell.length_b   1.000
_cell.length_c   1.000
_cell.angle_alpha   90.00
_cell.angle_beta   90.00
_cell.angle_gamma   90.00
#
_symmetry.space_group_name_H-M   'P 1'
#
loop_
_entity.id
_entity.type
_entity.pdbx_description
1 polymer ?
#
loop_
_entity_poly.entity_id
_entity_poly.type
_entity_poly.pdbx_seq_one_letter_code
_entity_poly.pdbx_strand_id
1 'polypeptide(L)'
;MKYVGVDIGGTNLKAGLVDESGNLLATQKMKVASIVDREGLAWTVASLAQELAGAAGVPLGEVASVGVGVPGTVDIRAGSIAYTCNLPLRDVPLRKLFHKYLNIPLYIENDANCAALAEFHVGAGRGSKRFVTVTLGTGVGAGIVHNGKIYHGANGMAGEVGHMVIEQNGLPCPCGRHGCWEQYASATALKRMTAEALAAHPDSGLARVVAENDGHVSGQSAFIAAREGDPVGQAVCDRYVDYLACGVINVVNIFQPDTLAIGGGVSNEAEEQLLLPIQQRVSRESIPCGKDRRTRIVKAQLGNRAGLIGAALLGKNKRI
;
A
#
# COMPACT_ATOMS: atom_id res chain seq x y z
N MET A 1 14.96 -12.58 -17.52
CA MET A 1 15.58 -12.56 -16.17
C MET A 1 14.51 -12.83 -15.11
N LYS A 2 14.92 -13.33 -13.93
CA LYS A 2 14.03 -13.60 -12.80
C LYS A 2 14.45 -12.73 -11.62
N TYR A 3 13.50 -12.38 -10.78
CA TYR A 3 13.70 -11.50 -9.62
C TYR A 3 12.99 -12.11 -8.42
N VAL A 4 13.59 -12.07 -7.27
CA VAL A 4 12.91 -12.43 -6.02
C VAL A 4 12.42 -11.17 -5.34
N GLY A 5 11.16 -11.17 -4.94
CA GLY A 5 10.57 -10.13 -4.11
C GLY A 5 10.21 -10.68 -2.73
N VAL A 6 10.46 -9.89 -1.71
CA VAL A 6 10.08 -10.16 -0.33
C VAL A 6 9.31 -8.96 0.19
N ASP A 7 8.08 -9.18 0.64
CA ASP A 7 7.20 -8.16 1.22
C ASP A 7 7.05 -8.46 2.72
N ILE A 8 7.64 -7.62 3.55
CA ILE A 8 7.63 -7.76 5.01
C ILE A 8 6.41 -7.01 5.56
N GLY A 9 5.36 -7.73 5.91
CA GLY A 9 4.22 -7.16 6.62
C GLY A 9 4.34 -7.25 8.14
N GLY A 10 3.42 -6.65 8.87
CA GLY A 10 3.44 -6.68 10.34
C GLY A 10 3.25 -8.07 10.96
N THR A 11 2.56 -8.99 10.28
CA THR A 11 2.27 -10.35 10.79
C THR A 11 2.91 -11.44 9.93
N ASN A 12 2.96 -11.22 8.62
CA ASN A 12 3.43 -12.20 7.66
C ASN A 12 4.45 -11.57 6.73
N LEU A 13 5.43 -12.36 6.35
CA LEU A 13 6.35 -12.13 5.26
C LEU A 13 5.86 -12.95 4.06
N LYS A 14 5.79 -12.32 2.90
CA LYS A 14 5.46 -12.96 1.63
C LYS A 14 6.68 -12.86 0.72
N ALA A 15 7.01 -13.94 0.05
CA ALA A 15 8.11 -13.97 -0.92
C ALA A 15 7.64 -14.61 -2.23
N GLY A 16 8.26 -14.22 -3.34
CA GLY A 16 7.96 -14.81 -4.64
C GLY A 16 9.04 -14.58 -5.66
N LEU A 17 9.16 -15.55 -6.57
CA LEU A 17 9.97 -15.43 -7.77
C LEU A 17 9.11 -14.87 -8.89
N VAL A 18 9.58 -13.81 -9.53
CA VAL A 18 8.84 -13.03 -10.52
C VAL A 18 9.65 -12.94 -11.82
N ASP A 19 8.99 -13.10 -12.96
CA ASP A 19 9.61 -12.83 -14.26
C ASP A 19 9.61 -11.33 -14.63
N GLU A 20 10.18 -10.99 -15.78
CA GLU A 20 10.25 -9.60 -16.27
C GLU A 20 8.87 -8.97 -16.55
N SER A 21 7.87 -9.79 -16.77
CA SER A 21 6.49 -9.38 -17.03
C SER A 21 5.65 -9.24 -15.76
N GLY A 22 6.22 -9.54 -14.58
CA GLY A 22 5.54 -9.48 -13.30
C GLY A 22 4.74 -10.74 -12.96
N ASN A 23 4.89 -11.83 -13.72
CA ASN A 23 4.23 -13.10 -13.40
C ASN A 23 4.94 -13.78 -12.23
N LEU A 24 4.16 -14.27 -11.28
CA LEU A 24 4.64 -15.06 -10.15
C LEU A 24 4.88 -16.50 -10.59
N LEU A 25 6.11 -16.98 -10.48
CA LEU A 25 6.54 -18.34 -10.82
C LEU A 25 6.50 -19.27 -9.63
N ALA A 26 6.83 -18.77 -8.44
CA ALA A 26 6.73 -19.45 -7.17
C ALA A 26 6.42 -18.44 -6.06
N THR A 27 5.74 -18.86 -5.00
CA THR A 27 5.42 -18.01 -3.85
C THR A 27 5.55 -18.77 -2.55
N GLN A 28 5.92 -18.07 -1.50
CA GLN A 28 5.99 -18.57 -0.13
C GLN A 28 5.50 -17.54 0.86
N LYS A 29 4.92 -17.99 1.97
CA LYS A 29 4.45 -17.15 3.07
C LYS A 29 4.89 -17.73 4.39
N MET A 30 5.38 -16.88 5.29
CA MET A 30 5.75 -17.26 6.65
C MET A 30 5.34 -16.20 7.66
N LYS A 31 5.32 -16.55 8.94
CA LYS A 31 5.04 -15.57 10.00
C LYS A 31 6.30 -14.78 10.33
N VAL A 32 6.18 -13.46 10.48
CA VAL A 32 7.29 -12.58 10.88
C VAL A 32 7.80 -12.90 12.28
N ALA A 33 6.94 -13.38 13.17
CA ALA A 33 7.32 -13.81 14.52
C ALA A 33 8.39 -14.91 14.58
N SER A 34 8.64 -15.61 13.47
CA SER A 34 9.73 -16.59 13.35
C SER A 34 11.11 -15.93 13.11
N ILE A 35 11.16 -14.63 12.85
CA ILE A 35 12.38 -13.86 12.64
C ILE A 35 12.81 -13.28 13.99
N VAL A 36 13.86 -13.84 14.55
CA VAL A 36 14.29 -13.55 15.93
C VAL A 36 15.10 -12.25 16.03
N ASP A 37 15.93 -11.95 15.01
CA ASP A 37 16.82 -10.79 14.99
C ASP A 37 17.20 -10.36 13.57
N ARG A 38 18.10 -9.37 13.48
CA ARG A 38 18.58 -8.82 12.20
C ARG A 38 19.36 -9.81 11.33
N GLU A 39 20.13 -10.71 11.94
CA GLU A 39 20.85 -11.77 11.22
C GLU A 39 19.87 -12.82 10.69
N GLY A 40 18.89 -13.23 11.51
CA GLY A 40 17.81 -14.11 11.12
C GLY A 40 16.97 -13.57 9.96
N LEU A 41 16.72 -12.25 9.93
CA LEU A 41 16.06 -11.62 8.80
C LEU A 41 16.88 -11.78 7.51
N ALA A 42 18.18 -11.48 7.56
CA ALA A 42 19.05 -11.57 6.40
C ALA A 42 19.19 -13.01 5.89
N TRP A 43 19.34 -13.96 6.80
CA TRP A 43 19.35 -15.39 6.49
C TRP A 43 18.02 -15.85 5.86
N THR A 44 16.88 -15.43 6.44
CA THR A 44 15.55 -15.77 5.93
C THR A 44 15.37 -15.26 4.49
N VAL A 45 15.73 -14.01 4.21
CA VAL A 45 15.64 -13.45 2.85
C VAL A 45 16.52 -14.23 1.87
N ALA A 46 17.73 -14.64 2.27
CA ALA A 46 18.62 -15.41 1.42
C ALA A 46 18.08 -16.84 1.18
N SER A 47 17.59 -17.51 2.22
CA SER A 47 17.00 -18.86 2.13
C SER A 47 15.78 -18.88 1.23
N LEU A 48 14.86 -17.90 1.40
CA LEU A 48 13.68 -17.77 0.55
C LEU A 48 14.06 -17.58 -0.93
N ALA A 49 15.12 -16.83 -1.23
CA ALA A 49 15.57 -16.66 -2.61
C ALA A 49 16.05 -17.99 -3.22
N GLN A 50 16.76 -18.82 -2.46
CA GLN A 50 17.23 -20.14 -2.88
C GLN A 50 16.05 -21.13 -3.03
N GLU A 51 15.17 -21.17 -2.04
CA GLU A 51 14.01 -22.08 -2.02
C GLU A 51 13.04 -21.78 -3.18
N LEU A 52 12.74 -20.49 -3.44
CA LEU A 52 11.86 -20.08 -4.54
C LEU A 52 12.47 -20.39 -5.90
N ALA A 53 13.77 -20.18 -6.08
CA ALA A 53 14.48 -20.55 -7.31
C ALA A 53 14.43 -22.07 -7.52
N GLY A 54 14.72 -22.84 -6.48
CA GLY A 54 14.63 -24.30 -6.53
C GLY A 54 13.22 -24.81 -6.82
N ALA A 55 12.20 -24.29 -6.15
CA ALA A 55 10.81 -24.64 -6.36
C ALA A 55 10.30 -24.37 -7.79
N ALA A 56 10.84 -23.33 -8.42
CA ALA A 56 10.53 -22.97 -9.81
C ALA A 56 11.42 -23.69 -10.84
N GLY A 57 12.38 -24.49 -10.45
CA GLY A 57 13.36 -25.12 -11.34
C GLY A 57 14.28 -24.10 -12.02
N VAL A 58 14.50 -22.93 -11.40
CA VAL A 58 15.33 -21.83 -11.94
C VAL A 58 16.71 -21.90 -11.28
N PRO A 59 17.80 -21.99 -12.07
CA PRO A 59 19.14 -21.88 -11.52
C PRO A 59 19.34 -20.56 -10.77
N LEU A 60 19.96 -20.61 -9.60
CA LEU A 60 20.17 -19.41 -8.76
C LEU A 60 20.94 -18.30 -9.50
N GLY A 61 21.84 -18.65 -10.41
CA GLY A 61 22.56 -17.70 -11.26
C GLY A 61 21.69 -16.93 -12.27
N GLU A 62 20.44 -17.37 -12.51
CA GLU A 62 19.46 -16.64 -13.32
C GLU A 62 18.63 -15.64 -12.52
N VAL A 63 18.71 -15.68 -11.18
CA VAL A 63 18.08 -14.68 -10.31
C VAL A 63 18.92 -13.40 -10.34
N ALA A 64 18.39 -12.39 -11.01
CA ALA A 64 19.10 -11.14 -11.27
C ALA A 64 19.25 -10.27 -10.02
N SER A 65 18.29 -10.33 -9.10
CA SER A 65 18.31 -9.59 -7.82
C SER A 65 17.25 -10.09 -6.86
N VAL A 66 17.43 -9.72 -5.59
CA VAL A 66 16.45 -9.81 -4.53
C VAL A 66 16.02 -8.40 -4.14
N GLY A 67 14.71 -8.16 -4.05
CA GLY A 67 14.16 -6.90 -3.55
C GLY A 67 13.34 -7.14 -2.30
N VAL A 68 13.39 -6.20 -1.36
CA VAL A 68 12.69 -6.28 -0.07
C VAL A 68 11.86 -5.03 0.15
N GLY A 69 10.55 -5.20 0.29
CA GLY A 69 9.61 -4.17 0.71
C GLY A 69 9.42 -4.20 2.23
N VAL A 70 9.50 -3.04 2.88
CA VAL A 70 9.51 -2.92 4.34
C VAL A 70 8.51 -1.85 4.79
N PRO A 71 7.67 -2.10 5.81
CA PRO A 71 6.78 -1.09 6.36
C PRO A 71 7.58 -0.14 7.27
N GLY A 72 7.97 1.01 6.75
CA GLY A 72 8.74 2.01 7.48
C GLY A 72 9.78 2.75 6.65
N THR A 73 10.77 3.31 7.33
CA THR A 73 11.83 4.12 6.72
C THR A 73 13.03 3.27 6.35
N VAL A 74 13.50 3.42 5.12
CA VAL A 74 14.67 2.71 4.60
C VAL A 74 15.72 3.67 4.06
N ASP A 75 17.00 3.35 4.28
CA ASP A 75 18.10 3.98 3.54
C ASP A 75 18.43 3.12 2.32
N ILE A 76 17.93 3.54 1.17
CA ILE A 76 18.09 2.83 -0.10
C ILE A 76 19.56 2.77 -0.53
N ARG A 77 20.36 3.82 -0.23
CA ARG A 77 21.77 3.91 -0.61
C ARG A 77 22.60 2.95 0.23
N ALA A 78 22.47 3.01 1.54
CA ALA A 78 23.13 2.07 2.45
C ALA A 78 22.59 0.65 2.33
N GLY A 79 21.33 0.48 1.90
CA GLY A 79 20.64 -0.82 1.89
C GLY A 79 20.31 -1.27 3.31
N SER A 80 19.80 -0.34 4.13
CA SER A 80 19.46 -0.58 5.52
C SER A 80 18.02 -0.19 5.83
N ILE A 81 17.44 -0.86 6.83
CA ILE A 81 16.17 -0.51 7.44
C ILE A 81 16.49 0.44 8.59
N ALA A 82 16.10 1.71 8.46
CA ALA A 82 16.32 2.69 9.52
C ALA A 82 15.35 2.48 10.67
N TYR A 83 14.06 2.30 10.35
CA TYR A 83 13.00 2.14 11.35
C TYR A 83 11.77 1.45 10.76
N THR A 84 11.09 0.64 11.57
CA THR A 84 9.78 0.06 11.25
C THR A 84 8.79 0.36 12.37
N CYS A 85 7.54 0.69 12.01
CA CYS A 85 6.49 1.01 12.99
C CYS A 85 5.98 -0.22 13.74
N ASN A 86 5.87 -1.37 13.05
CA ASN A 86 5.15 -2.55 13.52
C ASN A 86 6.07 -3.75 13.80
N LEU A 87 7.37 -3.58 13.66
CA LEU A 87 8.38 -4.63 13.87
C LEU A 87 9.53 -4.07 14.69
N PRO A 88 10.22 -4.88 15.49
CA PRO A 88 11.35 -4.43 16.30
C PRO A 88 12.64 -4.29 15.46
N LEU A 89 12.53 -3.76 14.23
CA LEU A 89 13.65 -3.57 13.32
C LEU A 89 14.07 -2.10 13.31
N ARG A 90 15.31 -1.86 13.77
CA ARG A 90 15.93 -0.53 13.78
C ARG A 90 17.39 -0.67 13.40
N ASP A 91 17.88 0.23 12.55
CA ASP A 91 19.27 0.31 12.11
C ASP A 91 19.82 -1.03 11.63
N VAL A 92 19.04 -1.75 10.79
CA VAL A 92 19.42 -3.06 10.25
C VAL A 92 20.16 -2.90 8.93
N PRO A 93 21.47 -3.16 8.84
CA PRO A 93 22.23 -3.08 7.59
C PRO A 93 21.98 -4.32 6.71
N LEU A 94 20.73 -4.46 6.25
CA LEU A 94 20.20 -5.70 5.65
C LEU A 94 21.03 -6.15 4.44
N ARG A 95 21.41 -5.25 3.54
CA ARG A 95 22.24 -5.59 2.36
C ARG A 95 23.58 -6.19 2.77
N LYS A 96 24.27 -5.59 3.76
CA LYS A 96 25.54 -6.08 4.26
C LYS A 96 25.40 -7.46 4.89
N LEU A 97 24.36 -7.68 5.69
CA LEU A 97 24.11 -8.96 6.35
C LEU A 97 23.71 -10.03 5.34
N PHE A 98 22.85 -9.71 4.37
CA PHE A 98 22.41 -10.61 3.31
C PHE A 98 23.60 -11.16 2.49
N HIS A 99 24.58 -10.30 2.15
CA HIS A 99 25.74 -10.70 1.36
C HIS A 99 26.69 -11.67 2.10
N LYS A 100 26.47 -11.95 3.40
CA LYS A 100 27.16 -13.05 4.09
C LYS A 100 26.66 -14.43 3.64
N TYR A 101 25.41 -14.49 3.15
CA TYR A 101 24.71 -15.73 2.80
C TYR A 101 24.55 -15.93 1.29
N LEU A 102 24.37 -14.83 0.54
CA LEU A 102 24.07 -14.91 -0.88
C LEU A 102 24.70 -13.73 -1.65
N ASN A 103 25.47 -14.05 -2.69
CA ASN A 103 26.11 -13.03 -3.55
C ASN A 103 25.21 -12.68 -4.76
N ILE A 104 24.04 -12.12 -4.48
CA ILE A 104 23.09 -11.58 -5.47
C ILE A 104 22.77 -10.14 -5.08
N PRO A 105 22.59 -9.19 -6.01
CA PRO A 105 22.22 -7.81 -5.69
C PRO A 105 20.95 -7.74 -4.83
N LEU A 106 21.01 -7.01 -3.70
CA LEU A 106 19.84 -6.76 -2.85
C LEU A 106 19.43 -5.29 -2.90
N TYR A 107 18.14 -5.06 -3.09
CA TYR A 107 17.49 -3.75 -3.05
C TYR A 107 16.44 -3.71 -1.94
N ILE A 108 16.31 -2.56 -1.28
CA ILE A 108 15.35 -2.36 -0.19
C ILE A 108 14.53 -1.12 -0.52
N GLU A 109 13.23 -1.17 -0.24
CA GLU A 109 12.30 -0.07 -0.48
C GLU A 109 11.17 -0.09 0.55
N ASN A 110 10.48 1.04 0.70
CA ASN A 110 9.22 1.09 1.43
C ASN A 110 8.14 0.25 0.73
N ASP A 111 7.24 -0.37 1.50
CA ASP A 111 6.18 -1.27 1.01
C ASP A 111 5.16 -0.57 0.09
N ALA A 112 4.74 0.67 0.40
CA ALA A 112 3.83 1.44 -0.44
C ALA A 112 4.49 1.85 -1.76
N ASN A 113 5.77 2.19 -1.75
CA ASN A 113 6.56 2.44 -2.94
C ASN A 113 6.71 1.18 -3.80
N CYS A 114 6.93 0.01 -3.19
CA CYS A 114 6.92 -1.27 -3.90
C CYS A 114 5.56 -1.50 -4.57
N ALA A 115 4.46 -1.32 -3.85
CA ALA A 115 3.13 -1.48 -4.42
C ALA A 115 2.88 -0.53 -5.60
N ALA A 116 3.30 0.73 -5.49
CA ALA A 116 3.20 1.70 -6.57
C ALA A 116 4.02 1.30 -7.80
N LEU A 117 5.24 0.79 -7.59
CA LEU A 117 6.11 0.33 -8.67
C LEU A 117 5.49 -0.85 -9.44
N ALA A 118 4.90 -1.81 -8.72
CA ALA A 118 4.21 -2.94 -9.32
C ALA A 118 3.01 -2.49 -10.15
N GLU A 119 2.12 -1.68 -9.56
CA GLU A 119 0.95 -1.16 -10.25
C GLU A 119 1.33 -0.33 -11.48
N PHE A 120 2.43 0.42 -11.41
CA PHE A 120 2.95 1.17 -12.55
C PHE A 120 3.40 0.26 -13.69
N HIS A 121 4.16 -0.79 -13.40
CA HIS A 121 4.74 -1.66 -14.45
C HIS A 121 3.76 -2.68 -15.00
N VAL A 122 2.95 -3.29 -14.15
CA VAL A 122 2.16 -4.48 -14.51
C VAL A 122 0.69 -4.42 -14.07
N GLY A 123 0.26 -3.32 -13.45
CA GLY A 123 -1.10 -3.11 -12.96
C GLY A 123 -1.79 -1.88 -13.58
N ALA A 124 -2.54 -1.18 -12.75
CA ALA A 124 -3.41 -0.06 -13.13
C ALA A 124 -2.69 1.16 -13.71
N GLY A 125 -1.39 1.29 -13.45
CA GLY A 125 -0.54 2.38 -13.92
C GLY A 125 0.10 2.17 -15.28
N ARG A 126 -0.14 1.03 -15.94
CA ARG A 126 0.47 0.72 -17.25
C ARG A 126 0.18 1.81 -18.28
N GLY A 127 1.25 2.27 -18.95
CA GLY A 127 1.19 3.35 -19.94
C GLY A 127 1.20 4.77 -19.35
N SER A 128 1.14 4.95 -18.04
CA SER A 128 1.30 6.26 -17.40
C SER A 128 2.77 6.68 -17.38
N LYS A 129 3.02 7.99 -17.42
CA LYS A 129 4.36 8.56 -17.15
C LYS A 129 4.47 9.01 -15.69
N ARG A 130 3.37 9.55 -15.13
CA ARG A 130 3.22 9.99 -13.75
C ARG A 130 2.11 9.19 -13.12
N PHE A 131 2.44 8.47 -12.09
CA PHE A 131 1.52 7.55 -11.44
C PHE A 131 1.60 7.67 -9.93
N VAL A 132 0.45 7.66 -9.28
CA VAL A 132 0.36 7.61 -7.82
C VAL A 132 -0.52 6.44 -7.43
N THR A 133 -0.08 5.66 -6.45
CA THR A 133 -0.94 4.70 -5.76
C THR A 133 -1.19 5.19 -4.35
N VAL A 134 -2.45 5.18 -3.93
CA VAL A 134 -2.87 5.40 -2.54
C VAL A 134 -3.37 4.06 -2.01
N THR A 135 -2.86 3.63 -0.88
CA THR A 135 -3.22 2.35 -0.25
C THR A 135 -4.01 2.59 1.03
N LEU A 136 -5.24 2.03 1.09
CA LEU A 136 -6.17 2.16 2.21
C LEU A 136 -6.13 0.87 3.05
N GLY A 137 -5.25 0.87 4.04
CA GLY A 137 -5.05 -0.20 5.01
C GLY A 137 -5.28 0.27 6.44
N THR A 138 -4.51 -0.24 7.40
CA THR A 138 -4.49 0.26 8.79
C THR A 138 -4.25 1.76 8.83
N GLY A 139 -3.39 2.25 7.93
CA GLY A 139 -3.16 3.66 7.64
C GLY A 139 -3.46 4.01 6.19
N VAL A 140 -3.00 5.20 5.76
CA VAL A 140 -3.02 5.67 4.38
C VAL A 140 -1.58 5.82 3.89
N GLY A 141 -1.13 4.88 3.05
CA GLY A 141 0.16 4.96 2.38
C GLY A 141 0.03 5.46 0.95
N ALA A 142 1.13 5.93 0.39
CA ALA A 142 1.20 6.20 -1.04
C ALA A 142 2.60 5.96 -1.60
N GLY A 143 2.65 5.69 -2.90
CA GLY A 143 3.88 5.66 -3.67
C GLY A 143 3.71 6.47 -4.95
N ILE A 144 4.75 7.21 -5.30
CA ILE A 144 4.76 8.10 -6.46
C ILE A 144 5.79 7.60 -7.46
N VAL A 145 5.36 7.36 -8.70
CA VAL A 145 6.25 6.93 -9.79
C VAL A 145 6.23 7.96 -10.90
N HIS A 146 7.42 8.45 -11.26
CA HIS A 146 7.61 9.41 -12.34
C HIS A 146 8.60 8.84 -13.37
N ASN A 147 8.15 8.69 -14.61
CA ASN A 147 8.94 8.12 -15.69
C ASN A 147 9.62 6.78 -15.30
N GLY A 148 8.86 5.89 -14.68
CA GLY A 148 9.33 4.57 -14.26
C GLY A 148 10.19 4.54 -13.00
N LYS A 149 10.43 5.67 -12.34
CA LYS A 149 11.26 5.78 -11.13
C LYS A 149 10.40 6.20 -9.95
N ILE A 150 10.60 5.56 -8.80
CA ILE A 150 9.99 5.98 -7.54
C ILE A 150 10.53 7.37 -7.17
N TYR A 151 9.63 8.27 -6.79
CA TYR A 151 9.98 9.60 -6.28
C TYR A 151 10.23 9.52 -4.77
N HIS A 152 11.49 9.58 -4.39
CA HIS A 152 11.90 9.46 -2.98
C HIS A 152 12.01 10.80 -2.24
N GLY A 153 12.01 11.92 -2.96
CA GLY A 153 12.36 13.22 -2.37
C GLY A 153 13.85 13.31 -1.97
N ALA A 154 14.19 14.34 -1.23
CA ALA A 154 15.58 14.61 -0.85
C ALA A 154 16.14 13.61 0.19
N ASN A 155 15.29 13.14 1.09
CA ASN A 155 15.64 12.29 2.24
C ASN A 155 15.01 10.90 2.24
N GLY A 156 14.36 10.50 1.14
CA GLY A 156 13.73 9.18 1.02
C GLY A 156 12.30 9.07 1.57
N MET A 157 11.73 10.17 2.07
CA MET A 157 10.43 10.19 2.77
C MET A 157 9.29 10.81 1.94
N ALA A 158 9.46 10.99 0.63
CA ALA A 158 8.37 11.50 -0.21
C ALA A 158 7.24 10.47 -0.32
N GLY A 159 6.01 10.96 -0.40
CA GLY A 159 4.83 10.10 -0.52
C GLY A 159 4.07 9.88 0.78
N GLU A 160 4.48 10.47 1.90
CA GLU A 160 3.79 10.41 3.18
C GLU A 160 2.49 11.24 3.18
N VAL A 161 1.65 11.03 2.14
CA VAL A 161 0.42 11.82 1.93
C VAL A 161 -0.65 11.56 2.99
N GLY A 162 -0.63 10.38 3.63
CA GLY A 162 -1.51 10.07 4.76
C GLY A 162 -1.36 11.02 5.93
N HIS A 163 -0.19 11.68 6.03
CA HIS A 163 0.09 12.68 7.06
C HIS A 163 -0.16 14.13 6.61
N MET A 164 -0.75 14.36 5.44
CA MET A 164 -1.31 15.68 5.10
C MET A 164 -2.43 16.03 6.07
N VAL A 165 -2.43 17.23 6.63
CA VAL A 165 -3.53 17.74 7.45
C VAL A 165 -4.68 18.14 6.54
N ILE A 166 -5.83 17.50 6.69
CA ILE A 166 -7.08 17.81 5.99
C ILE A 166 -8.11 18.44 6.93
N GLU A 167 -7.89 18.34 8.23
CA GLU A 167 -8.76 18.90 9.26
C GLU A 167 -7.90 19.62 10.31
N GLN A 168 -7.87 20.96 10.27
CA GLN A 168 -7.07 21.74 11.22
C GLN A 168 -7.59 21.50 12.65
N ASN A 169 -6.68 21.20 13.58
CA ASN A 169 -7.01 20.86 14.96
C ASN A 169 -7.91 19.60 15.10
N GLY A 170 -7.93 18.74 14.09
CA GLY A 170 -8.69 17.52 14.09
C GLY A 170 -8.10 16.43 14.98
N LEU A 171 -8.41 15.17 14.67
CA LEU A 171 -8.02 14.00 15.45
C LEU A 171 -6.50 13.88 15.63
N PRO A 172 -6.02 13.44 16.81
CA PRO A 172 -4.59 13.20 17.01
C PRO A 172 -4.09 12.07 16.11
N CYS A 173 -2.87 12.23 15.61
CA CYS A 173 -2.20 11.25 14.77
C CYS A 173 -0.94 10.73 15.49
N PRO A 174 -0.61 9.42 15.41
CA PRO A 174 0.62 8.87 15.98
C PRO A 174 1.91 9.53 15.49
N CYS A 175 1.88 10.26 14.36
CA CYS A 175 3.02 11.05 13.87
C CYS A 175 3.31 12.31 14.70
N GLY A 176 2.53 12.60 15.74
CA GLY A 176 2.63 13.78 16.61
C GLY A 176 1.83 15.00 16.13
N ARG A 177 1.17 14.93 14.97
CA ARG A 177 0.31 16.01 14.43
C ARG A 177 -1.16 15.73 14.73
N HIS A 178 -2.02 16.69 14.37
CA HIS A 178 -3.48 16.56 14.41
C HIS A 178 -4.06 16.75 13.00
N GLY A 179 -5.18 16.05 12.74
CA GLY A 179 -5.95 16.23 11.51
C GLY A 179 -5.36 15.58 10.25
N CYS A 180 -4.42 14.64 10.39
CA CYS A 180 -3.85 13.90 9.27
C CYS A 180 -4.92 13.11 8.51
N TRP A 181 -4.84 13.08 7.18
CA TRP A 181 -5.77 12.39 6.30
C TRP A 181 -6.00 10.92 6.69
N GLU A 182 -4.95 10.22 7.11
CA GLU A 182 -5.01 8.85 7.59
C GLU A 182 -6.05 8.63 8.69
N GLN A 183 -6.23 9.61 9.60
CA GLN A 183 -7.19 9.53 10.70
C GLN A 183 -8.65 9.59 10.23
N TYR A 184 -8.89 9.89 8.95
CA TYR A 184 -10.22 10.03 8.37
C TYR A 184 -10.47 9.09 7.19
N ALA A 185 -9.42 8.62 6.50
CA ALA A 185 -9.54 7.85 5.26
C ALA A 185 -8.91 6.46 5.29
N SER A 186 -8.34 6.02 6.43
CA SER A 186 -7.86 4.64 6.58
C SER A 186 -9.00 3.66 6.86
N ALA A 187 -8.73 2.35 6.73
CA ALA A 187 -9.65 1.31 7.19
C ALA A 187 -9.91 1.39 8.71
N THR A 188 -8.92 1.82 9.48
CA THR A 188 -9.07 2.09 10.93
C THR A 188 -10.04 3.24 11.17
N ALA A 189 -9.94 4.32 10.40
CA ALA A 189 -10.87 5.44 10.47
C ALA A 189 -12.31 5.02 10.12
N LEU A 190 -12.48 4.22 9.07
CA LEU A 190 -13.80 3.70 8.67
C LEU A 190 -14.41 2.85 9.79
N LYS A 191 -13.66 1.94 10.39
CA LYS A 191 -14.13 1.16 11.55
C LYS A 191 -14.54 2.04 12.73
N ARG A 192 -13.76 3.07 13.04
CA ARG A 192 -14.08 4.02 14.10
C ARG A 192 -15.38 4.77 13.81
N MET A 193 -15.55 5.33 12.61
CA MET A 193 -16.79 6.02 12.20
C MET A 193 -18.00 5.09 12.27
N THR A 194 -17.82 3.83 11.87
CA THR A 194 -18.87 2.80 11.95
C THR A 194 -19.26 2.51 13.41
N ALA A 195 -18.28 2.39 14.31
CA ALA A 195 -18.53 2.16 15.72
C ALA A 195 -19.21 3.36 16.40
N GLU A 196 -18.82 4.60 16.05
CA GLU A 196 -19.46 5.83 16.51
C GLU A 196 -20.94 5.88 16.08
N ALA A 197 -21.21 5.56 14.80
CA ALA A 197 -22.58 5.53 14.27
C ALA A 197 -23.44 4.43 14.90
N LEU A 198 -22.86 3.24 15.12
CA LEU A 198 -23.51 2.13 15.82
C LEU A 198 -23.92 2.52 17.25
N ALA A 199 -23.04 3.18 17.99
CA ALA A 199 -23.32 3.62 19.35
C ALA A 199 -24.44 4.68 19.41
N ALA A 200 -24.52 5.56 18.38
CA ALA A 200 -25.56 6.57 18.28
C ALA A 200 -26.92 6.00 17.78
N HIS A 201 -26.90 4.89 17.05
CA HIS A 201 -28.07 4.28 16.41
C HIS A 201 -28.14 2.77 16.63
N PRO A 202 -28.36 2.29 17.88
CA PRO A 202 -28.27 0.86 18.22
C PRO A 202 -29.38 0.00 17.56
N ASP A 203 -30.45 0.60 17.08
CA ASP A 203 -31.59 -0.09 16.44
C ASP A 203 -31.54 -0.01 14.90
N SER A 204 -30.44 0.47 14.30
CA SER A 204 -30.27 0.62 12.86
C SER A 204 -30.02 -0.71 12.13
N GLY A 205 -30.18 -0.73 10.81
CA GLY A 205 -29.74 -1.83 9.97
C GLY A 205 -28.23 -2.11 10.10
N LEU A 206 -27.43 -1.07 10.36
CA LEU A 206 -26.03 -1.21 10.67
C LEU A 206 -25.78 -2.06 11.92
N ALA A 207 -26.61 -1.90 12.97
CA ALA A 207 -26.53 -2.72 14.18
C ALA A 207 -26.79 -4.19 13.88
N ARG A 208 -27.77 -4.49 13.01
CA ARG A 208 -28.04 -5.86 12.54
C ARG A 208 -26.85 -6.46 11.81
N VAL A 209 -26.27 -5.73 10.85
CA VAL A 209 -25.08 -6.19 10.08
C VAL A 209 -23.90 -6.49 11.01
N VAL A 210 -23.68 -5.68 12.03
CA VAL A 210 -22.59 -5.92 13.01
C VAL A 210 -22.91 -7.12 13.90
N ALA A 211 -24.16 -7.29 14.32
CA ALA A 211 -24.59 -8.45 15.11
C ALA A 211 -24.41 -9.78 14.34
N GLU A 212 -24.73 -9.80 13.04
CA GLU A 212 -24.51 -10.95 12.14
C GLU A 212 -23.03 -11.28 11.94
N ASN A 213 -22.12 -10.36 12.26
CA ASN A 213 -20.67 -10.54 12.27
C ASN A 213 -20.11 -10.70 13.70
N ASP A 214 -20.81 -11.45 14.55
CA ASP A 214 -20.43 -11.72 15.95
C ASP A 214 -20.13 -10.47 16.79
N GLY A 215 -20.80 -9.35 16.50
CA GLY A 215 -20.60 -8.06 17.15
C GLY A 215 -19.31 -7.33 16.70
N HIS A 216 -18.59 -7.83 15.69
CA HIS A 216 -17.36 -7.24 15.22
C HIS A 216 -17.60 -6.18 14.12
N VAL A 217 -17.21 -4.93 14.39
CA VAL A 217 -17.16 -3.87 13.39
C VAL A 217 -16.01 -4.14 12.42
N SER A 218 -16.36 -4.39 11.16
CA SER A 218 -15.39 -4.58 10.05
C SER A 218 -15.28 -3.31 9.19
N GLY A 219 -14.30 -3.26 8.28
CA GLY A 219 -14.20 -2.20 7.27
C GLY A 219 -15.34 -2.27 6.23
N GLN A 220 -16.13 -3.35 6.20
CA GLN A 220 -17.22 -3.56 5.25
C GLN A 220 -18.59 -3.28 5.86
N SER A 221 -18.72 -3.26 7.20
CA SER A 221 -20.01 -3.23 7.90
C SER A 221 -20.92 -2.06 7.42
N ALA A 222 -20.36 -0.84 7.34
CA ALA A 222 -21.12 0.32 6.88
C ALA A 222 -21.56 0.19 5.40
N PHE A 223 -20.66 -0.31 4.53
CA PHE A 223 -20.95 -0.51 3.11
C PHE A 223 -22.01 -1.61 2.88
N ILE A 224 -22.00 -2.69 3.69
CA ILE A 224 -23.03 -3.73 3.65
C ILE A 224 -24.37 -3.13 4.05
N ALA A 225 -24.45 -2.43 5.18
CA ALA A 225 -25.67 -1.80 5.66
C ALA A 225 -26.23 -0.79 4.64
N ALA A 226 -25.37 0.03 4.04
CA ALA A 226 -25.77 0.97 2.99
C ALA A 226 -26.37 0.26 1.75
N ARG A 227 -25.79 -0.88 1.31
CA ARG A 227 -26.35 -1.69 0.20
C ARG A 227 -27.72 -2.28 0.53
N GLU A 228 -27.98 -2.54 1.80
CA GLU A 228 -29.28 -3.01 2.28
C GLU A 228 -30.28 -1.88 2.53
N GLY A 229 -29.90 -0.64 2.21
CA GLY A 229 -30.77 0.55 2.30
C GLY A 229 -30.78 1.21 3.68
N ASP A 230 -29.85 0.86 4.57
CA ASP A 230 -29.78 1.49 5.89
C ASP A 230 -29.21 2.92 5.80
N PRO A 231 -29.97 3.95 6.25
CA PRO A 231 -29.51 5.34 6.15
C PRO A 231 -28.30 5.64 7.06
N VAL A 232 -28.13 4.91 8.16
CA VAL A 232 -26.98 5.08 9.07
C VAL A 232 -25.70 4.57 8.42
N GLY A 233 -25.76 3.39 7.80
CA GLY A 233 -24.66 2.85 7.00
C GLY A 233 -24.31 3.77 5.83
N GLN A 234 -25.31 4.31 5.13
CA GLN A 234 -25.10 5.26 4.04
C GLN A 234 -24.40 6.54 4.52
N ALA A 235 -24.83 7.12 5.62
CA ALA A 235 -24.21 8.33 6.18
C ALA A 235 -22.72 8.11 6.56
N VAL A 236 -22.38 6.93 7.07
CA VAL A 236 -20.97 6.57 7.33
C VAL A 236 -20.18 6.48 6.04
N CYS A 237 -20.73 5.83 5.00
CA CYS A 237 -20.08 5.71 3.69
C CYS A 237 -19.85 7.08 3.05
N ASP A 238 -20.87 7.95 3.05
CA ASP A 238 -20.79 9.31 2.48
C ASP A 238 -19.70 10.13 3.17
N ARG A 239 -19.68 10.13 4.51
CA ARG A 239 -18.67 10.83 5.30
C ARG A 239 -17.27 10.30 5.02
N TYR A 240 -17.10 8.98 4.92
CA TYR A 240 -15.83 8.35 4.59
C TYR A 240 -15.34 8.74 3.19
N VAL A 241 -16.22 8.68 2.20
CA VAL A 241 -15.93 9.08 0.81
C VAL A 241 -15.55 10.56 0.73
N ASP A 242 -16.20 11.41 1.50
CA ASP A 242 -15.88 12.85 1.57
C ASP A 242 -14.45 13.10 2.01
N TYR A 243 -14.02 12.49 3.10
CA TYR A 243 -12.65 12.60 3.58
C TYR A 243 -11.63 11.96 2.63
N LEU A 244 -11.99 10.82 2.05
CA LEU A 244 -11.11 10.15 1.09
C LEU A 244 -10.92 10.99 -0.16
N ALA A 245 -11.98 11.53 -0.72
CA ALA A 245 -11.94 12.39 -1.90
C ALA A 245 -11.17 13.69 -1.64
N CYS A 246 -11.32 14.31 -0.46
CA CYS A 246 -10.57 15.50 -0.07
C CYS A 246 -9.05 15.28 -0.23
N GLY A 247 -8.51 14.20 0.33
CA GLY A 247 -7.09 13.91 0.21
C GLY A 247 -6.68 13.51 -1.21
N VAL A 248 -7.51 12.75 -1.93
CA VAL A 248 -7.25 12.40 -3.35
C VAL A 248 -7.17 13.67 -4.21
N ILE A 249 -8.06 14.64 -4.01
CA ILE A 249 -8.05 15.93 -4.72
C ILE A 249 -6.76 16.68 -4.41
N ASN A 250 -6.31 16.71 -3.16
CA ASN A 250 -5.04 17.33 -2.78
C ASN A 250 -3.86 16.66 -3.51
N VAL A 251 -3.82 15.33 -3.55
CA VAL A 251 -2.77 14.57 -4.27
C VAL A 251 -2.81 14.89 -5.77
N VAL A 252 -4.01 14.94 -6.37
CA VAL A 252 -4.19 15.30 -7.78
C VAL A 252 -3.69 16.72 -8.05
N ASN A 253 -4.05 17.69 -7.21
CA ASN A 253 -3.64 19.09 -7.39
C ASN A 253 -2.13 19.30 -7.21
N ILE A 254 -1.47 18.53 -6.33
CA ILE A 254 -0.04 18.65 -6.04
C ILE A 254 0.82 17.95 -7.11
N PHE A 255 0.47 16.71 -7.47
CA PHE A 255 1.32 15.85 -8.31
C PHE A 255 0.90 15.78 -9.77
N GLN A 256 -0.34 16.15 -10.10
CA GLN A 256 -0.89 16.07 -11.45
C GLN A 256 -0.56 14.73 -12.16
N PRO A 257 -0.88 13.57 -11.55
CA PRO A 257 -0.56 12.29 -12.16
C PRO A 257 -1.46 12.01 -13.37
N ASP A 258 -0.97 11.22 -14.31
CA ASP A 258 -1.80 10.71 -15.43
C ASP A 258 -2.86 9.73 -14.90
N THR A 259 -2.46 8.95 -13.88
CA THR A 259 -3.34 7.97 -13.22
C THR A 259 -3.04 7.95 -11.72
N LEU A 260 -4.11 7.95 -10.90
CA LEU A 260 -4.06 7.65 -9.47
C LEU A 260 -4.86 6.37 -9.23
N ALA A 261 -4.20 5.36 -8.66
CA ALA A 261 -4.83 4.11 -8.28
C ALA A 261 -5.13 4.06 -6.78
N ILE A 262 -6.32 3.61 -6.42
CA ILE A 262 -6.73 3.37 -5.03
C ILE A 262 -6.64 1.87 -4.77
N GLY A 263 -5.80 1.48 -3.82
CA GLY A 263 -5.58 0.11 -3.39
C GLY A 263 -5.85 -0.11 -1.90
N GLY A 264 -5.49 -1.28 -1.41
CA GLY A 264 -5.74 -1.69 -0.02
C GLY A 264 -7.10 -2.34 0.17
N GLY A 265 -7.39 -2.79 1.39
CA GLY A 265 -8.59 -3.57 1.70
C GLY A 265 -9.90 -2.85 1.36
N VAL A 266 -9.99 -1.56 1.67
CA VAL A 266 -11.20 -0.75 1.43
C VAL A 266 -11.49 -0.57 -0.06
N SER A 267 -10.48 -0.60 -0.93
CA SER A 267 -10.69 -0.47 -2.38
C SER A 267 -11.46 -1.64 -3.01
N ASN A 268 -11.75 -2.70 -2.25
CA ASN A 268 -12.54 -3.83 -2.72
C ASN A 268 -14.05 -3.63 -2.60
N GLU A 269 -14.48 -2.52 -1.99
CA GLU A 269 -15.89 -2.17 -1.96
C GLU A 269 -16.45 -1.92 -3.37
N ALA A 270 -17.77 -1.98 -3.47
CA ALA A 270 -18.48 -1.80 -4.74
C ALA A 270 -18.10 -0.46 -5.38
N GLU A 271 -17.92 -0.47 -6.69
CA GLU A 271 -17.45 0.70 -7.45
C GLU A 271 -18.39 1.89 -7.27
N GLU A 272 -19.70 1.63 -7.25
CA GLU A 272 -20.76 2.62 -7.08
C GLU A 272 -20.73 3.31 -5.71
N GLN A 273 -20.22 2.61 -4.68
CA GLN A 273 -20.19 3.13 -3.32
C GLN A 273 -18.87 3.84 -2.98
N LEU A 274 -17.80 3.55 -3.69
CA LEU A 274 -16.48 4.10 -3.37
C LEU A 274 -15.85 4.83 -4.56
N LEU A 275 -15.55 4.13 -5.65
CA LEU A 275 -14.73 4.68 -6.72
C LEU A 275 -15.46 5.75 -7.53
N LEU A 276 -16.70 5.49 -7.95
CA LEU A 276 -17.50 6.45 -8.73
C LEU A 276 -17.75 7.78 -8.01
N PRO A 277 -18.15 7.81 -6.73
CA PRO A 277 -18.27 9.06 -5.99
C PRO A 277 -16.94 9.85 -5.91
N ILE A 278 -15.81 9.17 -5.71
CA ILE A 278 -14.49 9.81 -5.69
C ILE A 278 -14.15 10.40 -7.07
N GLN A 279 -14.37 9.66 -8.16
CA GLN A 279 -14.16 10.14 -9.53
C GLN A 279 -14.98 11.39 -9.83
N GLN A 280 -16.25 11.40 -9.43
CA GLN A 280 -17.16 12.53 -9.61
C GLN A 280 -16.65 13.77 -8.86
N ARG A 281 -16.23 13.61 -7.60
CA ARG A 281 -15.71 14.70 -6.79
C ARG A 281 -14.38 15.24 -7.34
N VAL A 282 -13.43 14.36 -7.68
CA VAL A 282 -12.17 14.77 -8.31
C VAL A 282 -12.43 15.53 -9.60
N SER A 283 -13.37 15.07 -10.43
CA SER A 283 -13.72 15.75 -11.67
C SER A 283 -14.31 17.15 -11.46
N ARG A 284 -15.05 17.36 -10.38
CA ARG A 284 -15.72 18.63 -10.06
C ARG A 284 -14.84 19.60 -9.28
N GLU A 285 -14.01 19.09 -8.36
CA GLU A 285 -13.37 19.88 -7.31
C GLU A 285 -11.85 20.03 -7.51
N SER A 286 -11.20 19.27 -8.41
CA SER A 286 -9.80 19.51 -8.77
C SER A 286 -9.65 20.77 -9.61
N ILE A 287 -8.46 21.39 -9.56
CA ILE A 287 -8.16 22.56 -10.41
C ILE A 287 -8.40 22.20 -11.88
N PRO A 288 -9.18 22.99 -12.60
CA PRO A 288 -9.51 22.72 -14.00
C PRO A 288 -8.26 22.67 -14.90
N CYS A 289 -8.08 21.58 -15.63
CA CYS A 289 -6.92 21.38 -16.51
C CYS A 289 -7.32 21.06 -17.97
N GLY A 290 -8.59 21.26 -18.35
CA GLY A 290 -9.15 20.87 -19.64
C GLY A 290 -9.65 19.42 -19.64
N LYS A 291 -10.62 19.12 -20.53
CA LYS A 291 -11.36 17.83 -20.51
C LYS A 291 -10.44 16.63 -20.76
N ASP A 292 -9.44 16.76 -21.63
CA ASP A 292 -8.57 15.64 -22.06
C ASP A 292 -7.32 15.45 -21.21
N ARG A 293 -7.15 16.23 -20.13
CA ARG A 293 -5.96 16.23 -19.27
C ARG A 293 -6.25 15.85 -17.82
N ARG A 294 -7.42 15.26 -17.53
CA ARG A 294 -7.81 14.89 -16.17
C ARG A 294 -7.09 13.65 -15.72
N THR A 295 -6.67 13.63 -14.46
CA THR A 295 -6.17 12.43 -13.79
C THR A 295 -7.22 11.32 -13.85
N ARG A 296 -6.85 10.13 -14.28
CA ARG A 296 -7.71 8.94 -14.19
C ARG A 296 -7.63 8.38 -12.78
N ILE A 297 -8.76 8.31 -12.10
CA ILE A 297 -8.87 7.65 -10.80
C ILE A 297 -9.34 6.21 -11.05
N VAL A 298 -8.59 5.23 -10.59
CA VAL A 298 -8.86 3.81 -10.87
C VAL A 298 -8.64 2.95 -9.63
N LYS A 299 -9.18 1.75 -9.63
CA LYS A 299 -8.86 0.72 -8.64
C LYS A 299 -7.51 0.09 -8.96
N ALA A 300 -6.67 -0.15 -7.94
CA ALA A 300 -5.46 -0.95 -8.05
C ALA A 300 -5.79 -2.40 -8.44
N GLN A 301 -4.95 -3.03 -9.27
CA GLN A 301 -5.24 -4.32 -9.89
C GLN A 301 -4.54 -5.52 -9.23
N LEU A 302 -3.41 -5.28 -8.57
CA LEU A 302 -2.56 -6.37 -8.09
C LEU A 302 -2.90 -6.84 -6.66
N GLY A 303 -3.71 -6.04 -5.95
CA GLY A 303 -4.17 -6.36 -4.59
C GLY A 303 -2.99 -6.71 -3.66
N ASN A 304 -3.15 -7.78 -2.88
CA ASN A 304 -2.14 -8.23 -1.90
C ASN A 304 -0.82 -8.74 -2.51
N ARG A 305 -0.68 -8.77 -3.85
CA ARG A 305 0.55 -9.15 -4.55
C ARG A 305 1.41 -7.96 -4.93
N ALA A 306 0.86 -6.75 -4.86
CA ALA A 306 1.53 -5.54 -5.33
C ALA A 306 2.88 -5.30 -4.64
N GLY A 307 2.93 -5.34 -3.29
CA GLY A 307 4.17 -5.18 -2.52
C GLY A 307 5.25 -6.17 -2.94
N LEU A 308 4.89 -7.45 -3.01
CA LEU A 308 5.77 -8.53 -3.41
C LEU A 308 6.32 -8.36 -4.84
N ILE A 309 5.44 -8.12 -5.81
CA ILE A 309 5.84 -7.93 -7.22
C ILE A 309 6.70 -6.68 -7.36
N GLY A 310 6.34 -5.59 -6.68
CA GLY A 310 7.10 -4.35 -6.71
C GLY A 310 8.49 -4.48 -6.10
N ALA A 311 8.60 -5.18 -4.97
CA ALA A 311 9.88 -5.52 -4.39
C ALA A 311 10.76 -6.26 -5.40
N ALA A 312 10.25 -7.31 -6.06
CA ALA A 312 10.98 -8.03 -7.09
C ALA A 312 11.47 -7.10 -8.22
N LEU A 313 10.61 -6.21 -8.70
CA LEU A 313 10.92 -5.30 -9.82
C LEU A 313 11.89 -4.16 -9.48
N LEU A 314 12.29 -3.97 -8.21
CA LEU A 314 13.30 -2.96 -7.81
C LEU A 314 14.61 -3.13 -8.58
N GLY A 315 15.03 -4.37 -8.82
CA GLY A 315 16.26 -4.68 -9.56
C GLY A 315 16.16 -4.41 -11.07
N LYS A 316 14.96 -4.51 -11.63
CA LYS A 316 14.71 -4.21 -13.05
C LYS A 316 15.05 -2.76 -13.40
N ASN A 317 14.69 -1.83 -12.50
CA ASN A 317 14.87 -0.39 -12.70
C ASN A 317 16.30 0.13 -12.47
N LYS A 318 17.21 -0.69 -11.94
CA LYS A 318 18.59 -0.28 -11.62
C LYS A 318 19.60 -0.59 -12.75
N ARG A 319 19.14 -1.21 -13.84
CA ARG A 319 19.98 -1.62 -14.98
C ARG A 319 19.84 -0.73 -16.22
N ILE A 320 19.21 0.46 -16.09
CA ILE A 320 19.10 1.45 -17.16
C ILE A 320 20.04 2.62 -16.85
#